data_83f3f097d37a492f618c1ae887f2949a
#
_entry.id   83f3f097d37a492f618c1ae887f2949a
#
_cell.length_a   1.000
_cell.length_b   1.000
_cell.length_c   1.000
_cell.angle_alpha   90.00
_cell.angle_beta   90.00
_cell.angle_gamma   90.00
#
_symmetry.space_group_name_H-M   'P 1'
#
loop_
_entity.id
_entity.type
_entity.pdbx_description
1 polymer ?
#
loop_
_entity_poly.entity_id
_entity_poly.type
_entity_poly.pdbx_seq_one_letter_code
_entity_poly.pdbx_strand_id
1 'polypeptide(L)'
;MDMISKLPPGIIETILCLLPIQEAARTSILSKEWRYQWIKIPKLVFDEDTFKVSTNGVELSGWEPTFEAPNQRKEMTKRCRCFYAIFQVLLMHEGPIHEFTLSIGADDSCIEIDQIIFHLSRKNTVKKLTLEFLWRYKLPKSLFSLQQLTDLSLICCDLYHQPTFNGFSRLTSLCLEGVMTCKETLLHLLSNCPLLDTLLLQDIRDITVDETDDSTIINLFECLPVIRNLSLFSEVIKSFAQGGVPQKLPTALIHLKYLCIENISFIHIQGLPILGLLIRSSPNLEKLKIGIKEDSLNLEYSLYDKAEICYSLDVDNYLDIWLENLNELEIINMTNRDNDMDVVKLILGKSPMLKKVKVYEATKDEEL
;
A
#
# COMPACT_ATOMS: atom_id res chain seq x y z
N MET A 1 -45.17 -11.01 -9.34
CA MET A 1 -44.31 -12.15 -8.93
C MET A 1 -42.96 -11.57 -8.50
N ASP A 2 -42.59 -11.84 -7.27
CA ASP A 2 -41.26 -11.40 -6.78
C ASP A 2 -40.18 -12.29 -7.41
N MET A 3 -39.48 -11.72 -8.44
CA MET A 3 -38.42 -12.42 -9.16
C MET A 3 -37.10 -12.37 -8.39
N ILE A 4 -36.90 -11.37 -7.52
CA ILE A 4 -35.68 -11.15 -6.79
C ILE A 4 -35.47 -12.21 -5.69
N SER A 5 -36.57 -12.58 -4.99
CA SER A 5 -36.56 -13.64 -3.96
C SER A 5 -36.32 -15.06 -4.51
N LYS A 6 -36.38 -15.25 -5.83
CA LYS A 6 -36.13 -16.54 -6.48
C LYS A 6 -34.71 -16.69 -7.05
N LEU A 7 -33.85 -15.70 -6.86
CA LEU A 7 -32.46 -15.78 -7.32
C LEU A 7 -31.70 -16.91 -6.61
N PRO A 8 -30.83 -17.62 -7.31
CA PRO A 8 -29.93 -18.59 -6.69
C PRO A 8 -29.08 -17.96 -5.56
N PRO A 9 -28.80 -18.69 -4.46
CA PRO A 9 -28.09 -18.15 -3.31
C PRO A 9 -26.74 -17.50 -3.68
N GLY A 10 -25.98 -18.06 -4.63
CA GLY A 10 -24.71 -17.49 -5.08
C GLY A 10 -24.85 -16.14 -5.80
N ILE A 11 -25.98 -15.90 -6.48
CA ILE A 11 -26.26 -14.60 -7.10
C ILE A 11 -26.62 -13.57 -6.03
N ILE A 12 -27.42 -13.97 -5.04
CA ILE A 12 -27.77 -13.12 -3.90
C ILE A 12 -26.48 -12.71 -3.14
N GLU A 13 -25.61 -13.68 -2.85
CA GLU A 13 -24.31 -13.42 -2.22
C GLU A 13 -23.47 -12.43 -3.04
N THR A 14 -23.37 -12.65 -4.36
CA THR A 14 -22.64 -11.73 -5.25
C THR A 14 -23.21 -10.31 -5.20
N ILE A 15 -24.53 -10.16 -5.24
CA ILE A 15 -25.19 -8.85 -5.13
C ILE A 15 -24.89 -8.19 -3.78
N LEU A 16 -25.01 -8.95 -2.69
CA LEU A 16 -24.77 -8.42 -1.35
C LEU A 16 -23.30 -8.02 -1.12
N CYS A 17 -22.35 -8.75 -1.73
CA CYS A 17 -20.93 -8.40 -1.68
C CYS A 17 -20.57 -7.11 -2.43
N LEU A 18 -21.42 -6.62 -3.32
CA LEU A 18 -21.26 -5.35 -4.02
C LEU A 18 -21.82 -4.15 -3.23
N LEU A 19 -22.59 -4.41 -2.18
CA LEU A 19 -23.22 -3.38 -1.37
C LEU A 19 -22.38 -3.09 -0.11
N PRO A 20 -22.37 -1.84 0.37
CA PRO A 20 -21.93 -1.53 1.74
C PRO A 20 -22.71 -2.41 2.74
N ILE A 21 -22.06 -2.84 3.81
CA ILE A 21 -22.67 -3.78 4.77
C ILE A 21 -24.02 -3.29 5.33
N GLN A 22 -24.18 -1.98 5.51
CA GLN A 22 -25.44 -1.39 5.98
C GLN A 22 -26.57 -1.59 4.96
N GLU A 23 -26.29 -1.37 3.67
CA GLU A 23 -27.26 -1.56 2.60
C GLU A 23 -27.57 -3.06 2.42
N ALA A 24 -26.53 -3.91 2.52
CA ALA A 24 -26.72 -5.36 2.53
C ALA A 24 -27.67 -5.80 3.68
N ALA A 25 -27.48 -5.27 4.89
CA ALA A 25 -28.36 -5.53 6.02
C ALA A 25 -29.79 -4.99 5.81
N ARG A 26 -29.94 -3.83 5.17
CA ARG A 26 -31.25 -3.25 4.82
C ARG A 26 -32.05 -4.12 3.83
N THR A 27 -31.39 -4.92 2.98
CA THR A 27 -32.10 -5.84 2.10
C THR A 27 -32.97 -6.85 2.84
N SER A 28 -32.75 -7.03 4.14
CA SER A 28 -33.58 -7.88 5.02
C SER A 28 -35.06 -7.51 5.05
N ILE A 29 -35.43 -6.30 4.63
CA ILE A 29 -36.84 -5.85 4.52
C ILE A 29 -37.52 -6.32 3.25
N LEU A 30 -36.75 -6.76 2.23
CA LEU A 30 -37.29 -7.11 0.91
C LEU A 30 -38.18 -8.37 0.97
N SER A 31 -37.71 -9.41 1.67
CA SER A 31 -38.47 -10.62 1.87
C SER A 31 -37.91 -11.45 3.04
N LYS A 32 -38.66 -12.55 3.39
CA LYS A 32 -38.19 -13.50 4.42
C LYS A 32 -36.92 -14.24 3.99
N GLU A 33 -36.77 -14.50 2.71
CA GLU A 33 -35.63 -15.18 2.11
C GLU A 33 -34.37 -14.30 2.18
N TRP A 34 -34.50 -12.97 2.05
CA TRP A 34 -33.40 -12.02 2.11
C TRP A 34 -32.95 -11.67 3.53
N ARG A 35 -33.83 -11.92 4.55
CA ARG A 35 -33.64 -11.40 5.92
C ARG A 35 -32.29 -11.71 6.55
N TYR A 36 -31.71 -12.87 6.27
CA TYR A 36 -30.47 -13.33 6.90
C TYR A 36 -29.37 -13.66 5.88
N GLN A 37 -29.49 -13.25 4.63
CA GLN A 37 -28.45 -13.55 3.62
C GLN A 37 -27.17 -12.76 3.88
N TRP A 38 -27.30 -11.52 4.32
CA TRP A 38 -26.16 -10.66 4.59
C TRP A 38 -25.23 -11.16 5.72
N ILE A 39 -25.73 -11.97 6.67
CA ILE A 39 -24.91 -12.51 7.77
C ILE A 39 -23.91 -13.59 7.31
N LYS A 40 -24.01 -14.04 6.06
CA LYS A 40 -23.17 -15.12 5.48
C LYS A 40 -22.20 -14.62 4.42
N ILE A 41 -22.26 -13.33 4.07
CA ILE A 41 -21.39 -12.81 3.00
C ILE A 41 -19.90 -12.91 3.41
N PRO A 42 -19.03 -13.41 2.52
CA PRO A 42 -17.62 -13.61 2.85
C PRO A 42 -16.79 -12.33 2.80
N LYS A 43 -17.37 -11.21 2.37
CA LYS A 43 -16.71 -9.91 2.25
C LYS A 43 -17.35 -8.90 3.17
N LEU A 44 -16.56 -8.34 4.09
CA LEU A 44 -16.98 -7.29 5.02
C LEU A 44 -16.11 -6.04 4.81
N VAL A 45 -16.75 -4.93 4.50
CA VAL A 45 -16.09 -3.63 4.29
C VAL A 45 -16.70 -2.63 5.27
N PHE A 46 -15.84 -2.07 6.10
CA PHE A 46 -16.17 -1.03 7.07
C PHE A 46 -15.35 0.21 6.77
N ASP A 47 -16.03 1.24 6.32
CA ASP A 47 -15.46 2.54 6.06
C ASP A 47 -16.20 3.56 6.93
N GLU A 48 -15.46 4.32 7.72
CA GLU A 48 -16.02 5.29 8.66
C GLU A 48 -16.94 6.31 7.97
N ASP A 49 -16.64 6.67 6.72
CA ASP A 49 -17.44 7.63 5.96
C ASP A 49 -18.79 7.07 5.50
N THR A 50 -18.88 5.75 5.29
CA THR A 50 -20.16 5.10 4.95
C THR A 50 -21.10 5.01 6.14
N PHE A 51 -20.59 5.10 7.38
CA PHE A 51 -21.38 5.12 8.62
C PHE A 51 -21.92 6.52 8.99
N LYS A 52 -21.90 7.47 8.05
CA LYS A 52 -22.58 8.77 8.21
C LYS A 52 -24.08 8.53 8.30
N VAL A 53 -24.59 8.41 9.52
CA VAL A 53 -26.03 8.44 9.76
C VAL A 53 -26.51 9.83 9.36
N SER A 54 -27.51 9.89 8.47
CA SER A 54 -28.33 11.09 8.26
C SER A 54 -28.84 11.53 9.64
N THR A 55 -28.18 12.47 10.26
CA THR A 55 -28.72 13.18 11.41
C THR A 55 -29.77 14.15 10.86
N ASN A 56 -30.95 13.61 10.53
CA ASN A 56 -32.12 14.44 10.44
C ASN A 56 -32.39 14.97 11.86
N GLY A 57 -31.89 16.17 12.11
CA GLY A 57 -32.44 17.13 13.04
C GLY A 57 -32.68 16.65 14.48
N VAL A 58 -31.65 16.59 15.30
CA VAL A 58 -31.73 17.10 16.66
C VAL A 58 -30.44 17.87 16.91
N GLU A 59 -30.41 19.09 16.45
CA GLU A 59 -29.54 20.10 17.03
C GLU A 59 -30.07 20.34 18.43
N LEU A 60 -29.39 19.84 19.45
CA LEU A 60 -29.52 20.35 20.81
C LEU A 60 -28.88 21.74 20.78
N SER A 61 -29.72 22.69 20.40
CA SER A 61 -29.45 24.10 20.51
C SER A 61 -29.38 24.47 22.01
N GLY A 62 -28.28 25.06 22.40
CA GLY A 62 -28.16 25.77 23.64
C GLY A 62 -27.07 25.27 24.57
N TRP A 63 -25.90 25.72 24.29
CA TRP A 63 -24.81 26.14 25.18
C TRP A 63 -23.48 25.96 24.44
N GLU A 64 -22.95 27.02 23.88
CA GLU A 64 -21.59 27.07 23.40
C GLU A 64 -20.65 27.30 24.59
N PRO A 65 -19.74 26.36 24.86
CA PRO A 65 -18.47 26.72 25.45
C PRO A 65 -17.41 26.76 24.35
N THR A 66 -16.87 27.93 24.21
CA THR A 66 -15.71 28.31 23.43
C THR A 66 -14.54 27.33 23.55
N PHE A 67 -13.85 27.17 22.39
CA PHE A 67 -12.56 26.50 22.16
C PHE A 67 -12.56 24.97 22.00
N GLU A 68 -12.26 24.54 20.76
CA GLU A 68 -11.74 23.23 20.26
C GLU A 68 -12.51 21.91 20.57
N ALA A 69 -13.42 21.86 21.52
CA ALA A 69 -14.11 20.65 21.95
C ALA A 69 -15.23 20.10 21.03
N PRO A 70 -15.89 20.85 20.13
CA PRO A 70 -17.03 20.32 19.36
C PRO A 70 -16.62 19.27 18.31
N ASN A 71 -15.46 19.41 17.67
CA ASN A 71 -15.02 18.50 16.60
C ASN A 71 -14.55 17.16 17.17
N GLN A 72 -13.76 17.16 18.24
CA GLN A 72 -13.28 15.93 18.88
C GLN A 72 -14.44 15.07 19.44
N ARG A 73 -15.47 15.68 20.04
CA ARG A 73 -16.65 14.95 20.51
C ARG A 73 -17.47 14.35 19.36
N LYS A 74 -17.59 15.07 18.23
CA LYS A 74 -18.28 14.55 17.04
C LYS A 74 -17.53 13.38 16.44
N GLU A 75 -16.21 13.49 16.30
CA GLU A 75 -15.34 12.41 15.81
C GLU A 75 -15.40 11.18 16.72
N MET A 76 -15.27 11.36 18.04
CA MET A 76 -15.35 10.26 18.99
C MET A 76 -16.73 9.58 18.97
N THR A 77 -17.80 10.35 18.82
CA THR A 77 -19.16 9.79 18.72
C THR A 77 -19.32 8.99 17.42
N LYS A 78 -18.76 9.48 16.31
CA LYS A 78 -18.78 8.80 15.02
C LYS A 78 -18.02 7.47 15.10
N ARG A 79 -16.82 7.50 15.67
CA ARG A 79 -15.97 6.33 15.91
C ARG A 79 -16.66 5.26 16.77
N CYS A 80 -17.22 5.65 17.91
CA CYS A 80 -17.97 4.72 18.78
C CYS A 80 -19.15 4.05 18.06
N ARG A 81 -19.88 4.79 17.24
CA ARG A 81 -20.98 4.23 16.43
C ARG A 81 -20.47 3.24 15.38
N CYS A 82 -19.36 3.55 14.75
CA CYS A 82 -18.71 2.65 13.78
C CYS A 82 -18.31 1.34 14.46
N PHE A 83 -17.59 1.37 15.57
CA PHE A 83 -17.22 0.17 16.32
C PHE A 83 -18.41 -0.63 16.80
N TYR A 84 -19.44 0.05 17.33
CA TYR A 84 -20.68 -0.62 17.72
C TYR A 84 -21.31 -1.38 16.55
N ALA A 85 -21.39 -0.77 15.37
CA ALA A 85 -21.93 -1.42 14.18
C ALA A 85 -21.05 -2.60 13.71
N ILE A 86 -19.72 -2.44 13.76
CA ILE A 86 -18.78 -3.53 13.43
C ILE A 86 -19.01 -4.72 14.36
N PHE A 87 -19.07 -4.49 15.67
CA PHE A 87 -19.29 -5.58 16.62
C PHE A 87 -20.66 -6.24 16.44
N GLN A 88 -21.72 -5.48 16.15
CA GLN A 88 -23.04 -6.07 15.85
C GLN A 88 -22.97 -6.98 14.62
N VAL A 89 -22.31 -6.55 13.55
CA VAL A 89 -22.14 -7.36 12.34
C VAL A 89 -21.32 -8.61 12.67
N LEU A 90 -20.17 -8.49 13.33
CA LEU A 90 -19.30 -9.63 13.65
C LEU A 90 -19.94 -10.65 14.59
N LEU A 91 -20.80 -10.18 15.55
CA LEU A 91 -21.56 -11.06 16.44
C LEU A 91 -22.66 -11.83 15.71
N MET A 92 -23.29 -11.23 14.70
CA MET A 92 -24.34 -11.86 13.92
C MET A 92 -23.81 -12.70 12.75
N HIS A 93 -22.54 -12.51 12.39
CA HIS A 93 -21.96 -13.14 11.21
C HIS A 93 -21.68 -14.63 11.41
N GLU A 94 -22.35 -15.48 10.61
CA GLU A 94 -22.29 -16.96 10.71
C GLU A 94 -21.33 -17.62 9.71
N GLY A 95 -20.98 -16.92 8.61
CA GLY A 95 -20.15 -17.46 7.54
C GLY A 95 -18.63 -17.31 7.75
N PRO A 96 -17.81 -17.86 6.85
CA PRO A 96 -16.38 -17.53 6.78
C PRO A 96 -16.20 -16.10 6.29
N ILE A 97 -15.29 -15.35 6.91
CA ILE A 97 -14.89 -14.03 6.44
C ILE A 97 -13.63 -14.22 5.60
N HIS A 98 -13.74 -14.07 4.29
CA HIS A 98 -12.61 -14.22 3.37
C HIS A 98 -11.92 -12.89 3.07
N GLU A 99 -12.68 -11.81 3.04
CA GLU A 99 -12.21 -10.46 2.76
C GLU A 99 -12.71 -9.51 3.84
N PHE A 100 -11.78 -8.79 4.47
CA PHE A 100 -12.08 -7.83 5.52
C PHE A 100 -11.34 -6.54 5.27
N THR A 101 -12.08 -5.43 5.20
CA THR A 101 -11.54 -4.08 5.04
C THR A 101 -12.03 -3.21 6.19
N LEU A 102 -11.10 -2.51 6.82
CA LEU A 102 -11.37 -1.51 7.86
C LEU A 102 -10.63 -0.22 7.53
N SER A 103 -11.37 0.84 7.21
CA SER A 103 -10.87 2.20 6.99
C SER A 103 -11.50 3.11 8.04
N ILE A 104 -10.69 3.60 9.00
CA ILE A 104 -11.18 4.33 10.15
C ILE A 104 -10.13 5.29 10.72
N GLY A 105 -10.59 6.45 11.21
CA GLY A 105 -9.76 7.36 11.99
C GLY A 105 -9.49 6.81 13.38
N ALA A 106 -8.39 6.09 13.56
CA ALA A 106 -8.03 5.44 14.81
C ALA A 106 -6.62 5.85 15.26
N ASP A 107 -6.42 5.81 16.57
CA ASP A 107 -5.13 5.99 17.24
C ASP A 107 -4.89 4.83 18.22
N ASP A 108 -3.74 4.80 18.88
CA ASP A 108 -3.35 3.74 19.82
C ASP A 108 -4.30 3.52 21.00
N SER A 109 -5.27 4.41 21.21
CA SER A 109 -6.30 4.26 22.26
C SER A 109 -7.46 3.36 21.84
N CYS A 110 -7.55 2.99 20.55
CA CYS A 110 -8.66 2.24 19.97
C CYS A 110 -8.49 0.73 20.15
N ILE A 111 -8.62 0.25 21.39
CA ILE A 111 -8.53 -1.18 21.75
C ILE A 111 -9.54 -2.07 21.00
N GLU A 112 -10.60 -1.49 20.47
CA GLU A 112 -11.62 -2.17 19.66
C GLU A 112 -11.02 -2.81 18.41
N ILE A 113 -10.00 -2.19 17.82
CA ILE A 113 -9.30 -2.73 16.63
C ILE A 113 -8.56 -4.01 17.01
N ASP A 114 -7.87 -4.03 18.15
CA ASP A 114 -7.21 -5.25 18.67
C ASP A 114 -8.22 -6.39 18.83
N GLN A 115 -9.41 -6.10 19.35
CA GLN A 115 -10.48 -7.08 19.55
C GLN A 115 -11.01 -7.60 18.22
N ILE A 116 -11.19 -6.71 17.21
CA ILE A 116 -11.62 -7.10 15.86
C ILE A 116 -10.57 -8.03 15.24
N ILE A 117 -9.30 -7.63 15.22
CA ILE A 117 -8.22 -8.43 14.63
C ILE A 117 -8.07 -9.77 15.37
N PHE A 118 -8.18 -9.77 16.70
CA PHE A 118 -8.18 -10.98 17.50
C PHE A 118 -9.36 -11.91 17.15
N HIS A 119 -10.57 -11.35 16.97
CA HIS A 119 -11.72 -12.14 16.54
C HIS A 119 -11.49 -12.78 15.17
N LEU A 120 -10.96 -12.04 14.19
CA LEU A 120 -10.62 -12.53 12.87
C LEU A 120 -9.55 -13.63 12.93
N SER A 121 -8.53 -13.45 13.77
CA SER A 121 -7.45 -14.42 13.92
C SER A 121 -7.94 -15.77 14.50
N ARG A 122 -8.92 -15.74 15.40
CA ARG A 122 -9.54 -16.98 15.93
C ARG A 122 -10.33 -17.75 14.88
N LYS A 123 -11.04 -17.05 13.98
CA LYS A 123 -11.74 -17.70 12.85
C LYS A 123 -10.75 -18.20 11.80
N ASN A 124 -9.64 -17.51 11.61
CA ASN A 124 -8.56 -17.80 10.66
C ASN A 124 -9.04 -18.18 9.25
N THR A 125 -10.04 -17.48 8.75
CA THR A 125 -10.61 -17.69 7.40
C THR A 125 -10.26 -16.56 6.44
N VAL A 126 -9.71 -15.45 6.96
CA VAL A 126 -9.40 -14.24 6.19
C VAL A 126 -8.25 -14.49 5.23
N LYS A 127 -8.52 -14.23 3.95
CA LYS A 127 -7.55 -14.32 2.84
C LYS A 127 -7.06 -12.95 2.43
N LYS A 128 -7.95 -11.95 2.43
CA LYS A 128 -7.64 -10.56 2.09
C LYS A 128 -7.95 -9.67 3.27
N LEU A 129 -6.93 -8.94 3.73
CA LEU A 129 -7.05 -8.00 4.83
C LEU A 129 -6.54 -6.63 4.39
N THR A 130 -7.37 -5.61 4.53
CA THR A 130 -7.00 -4.21 4.36
C THR A 130 -7.28 -3.46 5.65
N LEU A 131 -6.25 -2.84 6.20
CA LEU A 131 -6.34 -1.97 7.37
C LEU A 131 -5.81 -0.59 6.99
N GLU A 132 -6.67 0.41 7.03
CA GLU A 132 -6.37 1.79 6.69
C GLU A 132 -6.73 2.70 7.84
N PHE A 133 -5.76 3.45 8.34
CA PHE A 133 -5.94 4.36 9.45
C PHE A 133 -5.60 5.80 9.02
N LEU A 134 -6.38 6.78 9.48
CA LEU A 134 -6.05 8.20 9.25
C LEU A 134 -4.89 8.68 10.14
N TRP A 135 -4.73 8.03 11.29
CA TRP A 135 -3.67 8.29 12.27
C TRP A 135 -2.87 7.01 12.48
N ARG A 136 -1.66 7.14 12.98
CA ARG A 136 -0.82 5.99 13.32
C ARG A 136 -1.50 5.08 14.33
N TYR A 137 -1.52 3.80 14.01
CA TYR A 137 -2.05 2.76 14.88
C TYR A 137 -1.06 1.61 15.02
N LYS A 138 -0.75 1.24 16.27
CA LYS A 138 0.16 0.13 16.55
C LYS A 138 -0.55 -1.21 16.34
N LEU A 139 -0.10 -1.97 15.34
CA LEU A 139 -0.71 -3.25 14.99
C LEU A 139 -0.56 -4.30 16.10
N PRO A 140 -1.64 -5.01 16.46
CA PRO A 140 -1.62 -6.04 17.50
C PRO A 140 -0.93 -7.33 17.02
N LYS A 141 -0.38 -8.07 17.98
CA LYS A 141 0.28 -9.37 17.72
C LYS A 141 -0.66 -10.40 17.09
N SER A 142 -1.97 -10.31 17.32
CA SER A 142 -2.97 -11.21 16.74
C SER A 142 -3.04 -11.14 15.21
N LEU A 143 -2.59 -10.05 14.58
CA LEU A 143 -2.43 -9.93 13.13
C LEU A 143 -1.58 -11.07 12.57
N PHE A 144 -0.46 -11.35 13.22
CA PHE A 144 0.51 -12.36 12.77
C PHE A 144 0.01 -13.81 12.91
N SER A 145 -1.17 -14.01 13.50
CA SER A 145 -1.84 -15.32 13.60
C SER A 145 -2.76 -15.61 12.41
N LEU A 146 -2.94 -14.67 11.47
CA LEU A 146 -3.79 -14.81 10.29
C LEU A 146 -3.07 -15.58 9.17
N GLN A 147 -2.91 -16.88 9.34
CA GLN A 147 -2.09 -17.75 8.46
C GLN A 147 -2.72 -18.06 7.09
N GLN A 148 -3.98 -17.66 6.84
CA GLN A 148 -4.65 -17.87 5.56
C GLN A 148 -4.52 -16.67 4.62
N LEU A 149 -3.83 -15.61 5.04
CA LEU A 149 -3.67 -14.40 4.22
C LEU A 149 -2.94 -14.69 2.92
N THR A 150 -3.55 -14.26 1.84
CA THR A 150 -2.98 -14.18 0.48
C THR A 150 -2.69 -12.75 0.08
N ASP A 151 -3.48 -11.80 0.59
CA ASP A 151 -3.37 -10.37 0.31
C ASP A 151 -3.42 -9.59 1.62
N LEU A 152 -2.42 -8.76 1.87
CA LEU A 152 -2.32 -7.90 3.04
C LEU A 152 -2.02 -6.46 2.60
N SER A 153 -2.88 -5.52 2.97
CA SER A 153 -2.69 -4.08 2.76
C SER A 153 -2.75 -3.37 4.10
N LEU A 154 -1.68 -2.67 4.44
CA LEU A 154 -1.52 -1.91 5.67
C LEU A 154 -1.21 -0.46 5.32
N ILE A 155 -2.06 0.47 5.77
CA ILE A 155 -1.98 1.89 5.44
C ILE A 155 -1.97 2.71 6.73
N CYS A 156 -0.95 3.57 6.89
CA CYS A 156 -0.78 4.48 8.02
C CYS A 156 -0.79 3.78 9.39
N CYS A 157 0.04 2.75 9.56
CA CYS A 157 0.16 2.01 10.83
C CYS A 157 1.61 1.74 11.21
N ASP A 158 1.79 1.31 12.47
CA ASP A 158 3.10 0.96 13.01
C ASP A 158 3.27 -0.57 13.05
N LEU A 159 4.30 -1.04 12.37
CA LEU A 159 4.66 -2.46 12.28
C LEU A 159 5.96 -2.72 13.06
N TYR A 160 5.86 -3.42 14.19
CA TYR A 160 7.00 -3.76 15.02
C TYR A 160 7.42 -5.22 14.88
N HIS A 161 8.70 -5.45 15.03
CA HIS A 161 9.28 -6.78 14.98
C HIS A 161 8.60 -7.72 15.99
N GLN A 162 8.25 -8.92 15.51
CA GLN A 162 7.69 -10.00 16.32
C GLN A 162 8.63 -11.21 16.26
N PRO A 163 9.48 -11.44 17.28
CA PRO A 163 10.51 -12.48 17.26
C PRO A 163 9.98 -13.90 17.04
N THR A 164 8.71 -14.14 17.39
CA THR A 164 8.06 -15.46 17.24
C THR A 164 7.27 -15.61 15.95
N PHE A 165 7.29 -14.59 15.08
CA PHE A 165 6.56 -14.63 13.83
C PHE A 165 7.32 -15.45 12.77
N ASN A 166 6.68 -16.50 12.26
CA ASN A 166 7.25 -17.41 11.27
C ASN A 166 6.82 -17.11 9.83
N GLY A 167 6.24 -15.91 9.58
CA GLY A 167 5.83 -15.47 8.25
C GLY A 167 4.40 -15.79 7.88
N PHE A 168 4.02 -15.25 6.73
CA PHE A 168 2.75 -15.55 6.06
C PHE A 168 3.02 -16.46 4.87
N SER A 169 2.99 -17.78 5.10
CA SER A 169 3.37 -18.78 4.10
C SER A 169 2.54 -18.79 2.81
N ARG A 170 1.38 -18.15 2.83
CA ARG A 170 0.43 -18.06 1.70
C ARG A 170 0.34 -16.69 1.07
N LEU A 171 1.06 -15.70 1.63
CA LEU A 171 0.96 -14.31 1.16
C LEU A 171 1.58 -14.18 -0.23
N THR A 172 0.79 -13.69 -1.17
CA THR A 172 1.18 -13.42 -2.55
C THR A 172 1.23 -11.93 -2.85
N SER A 173 0.45 -11.11 -2.13
CA SER A 173 0.41 -9.67 -2.32
C SER A 173 0.55 -8.93 -0.99
N LEU A 174 1.51 -8.00 -0.93
CA LEU A 174 1.76 -7.13 0.22
C LEU A 174 1.81 -5.68 -0.22
N CYS A 175 0.98 -4.85 0.41
CA CYS A 175 0.97 -3.41 0.26
C CYS A 175 1.25 -2.76 1.62
N LEU A 176 2.30 -1.98 1.71
CA LEU A 176 2.65 -1.17 2.88
C LEU A 176 2.73 0.30 2.45
N GLU A 177 1.85 1.14 2.99
CA GLU A 177 1.76 2.56 2.66
C GLU A 177 1.70 3.41 3.94
N GLY A 178 2.60 4.38 4.07
CA GLY A 178 2.69 5.21 5.27
C GLY A 178 3.01 4.42 6.54
N VAL A 179 3.59 3.22 6.40
CA VAL A 179 3.89 2.33 7.52
C VAL A 179 5.19 2.72 8.20
N MET A 180 5.16 2.77 9.54
CA MET A 180 6.36 2.95 10.35
C MET A 180 6.96 1.59 10.69
N THR A 181 8.21 1.36 10.27
CA THR A 181 8.92 0.11 10.55
C THR A 181 10.42 0.29 10.36
N CYS A 182 11.25 -0.52 11.03
CA CYS A 182 12.69 -0.55 10.79
C CYS A 182 13.06 -1.53 9.67
N LYS A 183 14.27 -1.38 9.10
CA LYS A 183 14.78 -2.26 8.04
C LYS A 183 14.76 -3.73 8.44
N GLU A 184 15.20 -4.04 9.65
CA GLU A 184 15.25 -5.42 10.19
C GLU A 184 13.86 -6.05 10.20
N THR A 185 12.85 -5.33 10.70
CA THR A 185 11.46 -5.81 10.73
C THR A 185 10.92 -6.03 9.32
N LEU A 186 11.20 -5.11 8.39
CA LEU A 186 10.77 -5.23 7.00
C LEU A 186 11.43 -6.44 6.33
N LEU A 187 12.74 -6.60 6.45
CA LEU A 187 13.46 -7.76 5.89
C LEU A 187 12.98 -9.07 6.51
N HIS A 188 12.76 -9.10 7.83
CA HIS A 188 12.22 -10.26 8.51
C HIS A 188 10.82 -10.63 8.01
N LEU A 189 9.94 -9.65 7.79
CA LEU A 189 8.62 -9.88 7.20
C LEU A 189 8.74 -10.46 5.79
N LEU A 190 9.52 -9.83 4.91
CA LEU A 190 9.66 -10.22 3.51
C LEU A 190 10.30 -11.61 3.35
N SER A 191 11.37 -11.90 4.10
CA SER A 191 12.06 -13.22 4.06
C SER A 191 11.18 -14.38 4.48
N ASN A 192 10.15 -14.11 5.28
CA ASN A 192 9.19 -15.10 5.75
C ASN A 192 7.88 -15.14 4.92
N CYS A 193 7.87 -14.56 3.71
CA CYS A 193 6.76 -14.59 2.77
C CYS A 193 7.19 -15.21 1.42
N PRO A 194 7.44 -16.53 1.34
CA PRO A 194 8.12 -17.17 0.21
C PRO A 194 7.34 -17.17 -1.11
N LEU A 195 6.03 -16.92 -1.07
CA LEU A 195 5.16 -16.86 -2.26
C LEU A 195 4.85 -15.43 -2.71
N LEU A 196 5.54 -14.43 -2.14
CA LEU A 196 5.26 -13.03 -2.43
C LEU A 196 5.63 -12.69 -3.87
N ASP A 197 4.63 -12.44 -4.72
CA ASP A 197 4.79 -12.10 -6.12
C ASP A 197 4.47 -10.63 -6.44
N THR A 198 3.73 -9.97 -5.55
CA THR A 198 3.36 -8.56 -5.69
C THR A 198 3.71 -7.80 -4.41
N LEU A 199 4.55 -6.77 -4.53
CA LEU A 199 4.98 -5.92 -3.43
C LEU A 199 4.83 -4.44 -3.78
N LEU A 200 4.18 -3.68 -2.90
CA LEU A 200 4.16 -2.22 -2.91
C LEU A 200 4.70 -1.70 -1.58
N LEU A 201 5.74 -0.87 -1.65
CA LEU A 201 6.32 -0.15 -0.52
C LEU A 201 6.30 1.36 -0.81
N GLN A 202 5.43 2.07 -0.11
CA GLN A 202 5.23 3.50 -0.27
C GLN A 202 5.30 4.21 1.07
N ASP A 203 6.03 5.34 1.13
CA ASP A 203 6.14 6.19 2.32
C ASP A 203 6.43 5.39 3.61
N ILE A 204 7.38 4.46 3.53
CA ILE A 204 7.83 3.70 4.70
C ILE A 204 8.68 4.63 5.55
N ARG A 205 8.26 4.80 6.80
CA ARG A 205 8.88 5.75 7.73
C ARG A 205 9.68 5.01 8.81
N ASP A 206 10.60 5.75 9.44
CA ASP A 206 11.47 5.24 10.50
C ASP A 206 12.38 4.09 10.06
N ILE A 207 12.69 4.04 8.76
CA ILE A 207 13.81 3.25 8.27
C ILE A 207 15.08 3.99 8.71
N THR A 208 15.23 4.18 10.04
CA THR A 208 16.35 4.87 10.61
C THR A 208 17.63 4.09 10.34
N VAL A 209 18.67 4.84 10.05
CA VAL A 209 20.04 4.36 10.01
C VAL A 209 20.44 4.07 11.45
N ASP A 210 20.25 2.85 11.88
CA ASP A 210 21.07 2.36 12.99
C ASP A 210 22.48 2.24 12.42
N GLU A 211 23.46 2.97 12.97
CA GLU A 211 24.87 2.92 12.52
C GLU A 211 25.44 1.51 12.58
N THR A 212 24.73 0.57 13.22
CA THR A 212 25.07 -0.84 13.35
C THR A 212 24.32 -1.75 12.35
N ASP A 213 23.41 -1.20 11.52
CA ASP A 213 22.59 -1.98 10.59
C ASP A 213 23.31 -2.16 9.25
N ASP A 214 23.89 -3.35 9.06
CA ASP A 214 24.53 -3.80 7.81
C ASP A 214 23.53 -4.17 6.69
N SER A 215 22.25 -3.87 6.85
CA SER A 215 21.21 -4.19 5.85
C SER A 215 21.42 -3.38 4.58
N THR A 216 21.62 -4.08 3.49
CA THR A 216 21.92 -3.51 2.17
C THR A 216 20.75 -3.71 1.19
N ILE A 217 20.83 -3.00 0.06
CA ILE A 217 19.89 -3.19 -1.06
C ILE A 217 19.90 -4.64 -1.58
N ILE A 218 21.00 -5.35 -1.44
CA ILE A 218 21.13 -6.77 -1.80
C ILE A 218 20.21 -7.60 -0.91
N ASN A 219 20.25 -7.41 0.43
CA ASN A 219 19.41 -8.13 1.37
C ASN A 219 17.92 -7.94 1.07
N LEU A 220 17.51 -6.71 0.71
CA LEU A 220 16.12 -6.43 0.33
C LEU A 220 15.68 -7.32 -0.85
N PHE A 221 16.48 -7.38 -1.91
CA PHE A 221 16.09 -8.14 -3.11
C PHE A 221 16.29 -9.65 -2.97
N GLU A 222 17.19 -10.11 -2.10
CA GLU A 222 17.32 -11.54 -1.75
C GLU A 222 16.05 -12.09 -1.07
N CYS A 223 15.30 -11.24 -0.36
CA CYS A 223 14.01 -11.60 0.22
C CYS A 223 12.88 -11.77 -0.81
N LEU A 224 13.10 -11.44 -2.10
CA LEU A 224 12.07 -11.35 -3.13
C LEU A 224 12.30 -12.30 -4.33
N PRO A 225 12.54 -13.60 -4.12
CA PRO A 225 13.01 -14.50 -5.18
C PRO A 225 11.99 -14.75 -6.30
N VAL A 226 10.69 -14.62 -6.02
CA VAL A 226 9.60 -14.92 -6.98
C VAL A 226 8.81 -13.68 -7.39
N ILE A 227 9.29 -12.49 -7.05
CA ILE A 227 8.60 -11.22 -7.29
C ILE A 227 8.32 -10.99 -8.79
N ARG A 228 7.06 -10.67 -9.11
CA ARG A 228 6.61 -10.36 -10.48
C ARG A 228 6.22 -8.90 -10.64
N ASN A 229 5.61 -8.34 -9.62
CA ASN A 229 5.13 -6.96 -9.62
C ASN A 229 5.75 -6.23 -8.44
N LEU A 230 6.59 -5.24 -8.72
CA LEU A 230 7.31 -4.48 -7.71
C LEU A 230 7.03 -3.00 -7.88
N SER A 231 6.51 -2.37 -6.83
CA SER A 231 6.30 -0.92 -6.75
C SER A 231 7.01 -0.37 -5.52
N LEU A 232 7.98 0.51 -5.74
CA LEU A 232 8.81 1.08 -4.69
C LEU A 232 8.87 2.60 -4.81
N PHE A 233 8.80 3.27 -3.67
CA PHE A 233 9.19 4.67 -3.59
C PHE A 233 10.71 4.80 -3.45
N SER A 234 11.29 5.80 -4.09
CA SER A 234 12.74 5.97 -4.15
C SER A 234 13.39 6.11 -2.76
N GLU A 235 12.68 6.67 -1.79
CA GLU A 235 13.15 6.83 -0.42
C GLU A 235 13.42 5.49 0.27
N VAL A 236 12.57 4.49 0.01
CA VAL A 236 12.78 3.12 0.53
C VAL A 236 14.08 2.55 -0.01
N ILE A 237 14.29 2.66 -1.33
CA ILE A 237 15.49 2.12 -1.97
C ILE A 237 16.74 2.87 -1.49
N LYS A 238 16.67 4.18 -1.38
CA LYS A 238 17.77 5.03 -0.89
C LYS A 238 18.19 4.64 0.52
N SER A 239 17.24 4.33 1.41
CA SER A 239 17.58 3.92 2.78
C SER A 239 18.39 2.62 2.81
N PHE A 240 18.13 1.66 1.92
CA PHE A 240 18.93 0.44 1.77
C PHE A 240 20.22 0.63 0.94
N ALA A 241 20.32 1.71 0.17
CA ALA A 241 21.45 2.01 -0.70
C ALA A 241 22.55 2.86 -0.04
N GLN A 242 22.46 3.15 1.25
CA GLN A 242 23.43 4.00 1.97
C GLN A 242 24.87 3.47 1.92
N GLY A 243 25.05 2.15 1.88
CA GLY A 243 26.34 1.49 1.68
C GLY A 243 26.85 1.52 0.24
N GLY A 244 26.13 2.20 -0.67
CA GLY A 244 26.38 2.25 -2.11
C GLY A 244 25.42 1.41 -2.92
N VAL A 245 25.32 1.73 -4.22
CA VAL A 245 24.48 1.00 -5.18
C VAL A 245 25.37 0.06 -6.00
N PRO A 246 25.20 -1.28 -5.90
CA PRO A 246 25.97 -2.20 -6.71
C PRO A 246 25.56 -2.08 -8.19
N GLN A 247 26.45 -2.43 -9.11
CA GLN A 247 26.14 -2.39 -10.54
C GLN A 247 25.06 -3.43 -10.93
N LYS A 248 25.02 -4.56 -10.24
CA LYS A 248 24.08 -5.67 -10.49
C LYS A 248 23.82 -6.42 -9.21
N LEU A 249 22.61 -6.97 -9.03
CA LEU A 249 22.30 -7.88 -7.93
C LEU A 249 23.01 -9.22 -8.11
N PRO A 250 23.44 -9.91 -7.04
CA PRO A 250 24.00 -11.25 -7.11
C PRO A 250 23.03 -12.26 -7.75
N THR A 251 21.74 -12.14 -7.43
CA THR A 251 20.66 -12.95 -8.00
C THR A 251 19.76 -12.09 -8.86
N ALA A 252 19.59 -12.47 -10.14
CA ALA A 252 18.71 -11.75 -11.05
C ALA A 252 17.23 -11.94 -10.69
N LEU A 253 16.44 -10.89 -10.84
CA LEU A 253 14.99 -10.88 -10.65
C LEU A 253 14.29 -11.42 -11.91
N ILE A 254 14.52 -12.71 -12.21
CA ILE A 254 14.08 -13.34 -13.48
C ILE A 254 12.56 -13.41 -13.63
N HIS A 255 11.82 -13.29 -12.53
CA HIS A 255 10.36 -13.32 -12.53
C HIS A 255 9.73 -11.93 -12.66
N LEU A 256 10.53 -10.85 -12.47
CA LEU A 256 10.02 -9.48 -12.47
C LEU A 256 9.55 -9.08 -13.88
N LYS A 257 8.26 -8.73 -13.96
CA LYS A 257 7.59 -8.30 -15.20
C LYS A 257 7.13 -6.85 -15.15
N TYR A 258 6.73 -6.38 -13.99
CA TYR A 258 6.30 -5.01 -13.75
C TYR A 258 7.17 -4.38 -12.67
N LEU A 259 7.80 -3.25 -13.02
CA LEU A 259 8.57 -2.41 -12.11
C LEU A 259 7.98 -1.00 -12.11
N CYS A 260 7.64 -0.52 -10.92
CA CYS A 260 7.24 0.86 -10.69
C CYS A 260 8.21 1.48 -9.68
N ILE A 261 8.82 2.61 -10.03
CA ILE A 261 9.63 3.41 -9.12
C ILE A 261 8.99 4.79 -9.05
N GLU A 262 8.45 5.13 -7.89
CA GLU A 262 7.82 6.43 -7.65
C GLU A 262 8.79 7.37 -6.94
N ASN A 263 8.62 8.67 -7.20
CA ASN A 263 9.35 9.76 -6.52
C ASN A 263 10.87 9.72 -6.72
N ILE A 264 11.34 9.25 -7.91
CA ILE A 264 12.76 9.20 -8.24
C ILE A 264 13.25 10.56 -8.74
N SER A 265 14.42 10.99 -8.28
CA SER A 265 15.07 12.21 -8.75
C SER A 265 16.37 11.86 -9.48
N PHE A 266 16.50 12.32 -10.72
CA PHE A 266 17.71 12.17 -11.52
C PHE A 266 18.70 13.34 -11.36
N ILE A 267 18.37 14.32 -10.53
CA ILE A 267 19.30 15.34 -10.08
C ILE A 267 20.21 14.78 -8.97
N HIS A 268 19.73 13.81 -8.20
CA HIS A 268 20.52 13.16 -7.17
C HIS A 268 21.38 12.04 -7.73
N ILE A 269 22.59 11.92 -7.19
CA ILE A 269 23.64 10.97 -7.61
C ILE A 269 23.15 9.51 -7.61
N GLN A 270 22.20 9.15 -6.75
CA GLN A 270 21.71 7.77 -6.59
C GLN A 270 20.58 7.39 -7.54
N GLY A 271 19.88 8.34 -8.17
CA GLY A 271 18.68 8.05 -8.97
C GLY A 271 18.95 7.13 -10.17
N LEU A 272 19.90 7.50 -11.00
CA LEU A 272 20.27 6.69 -12.17
C LEU A 272 20.95 5.35 -11.81
N PRO A 273 21.87 5.27 -10.82
CA PRO A 273 22.41 4.00 -10.33
C PRO A 273 21.34 3.03 -9.83
N ILE A 274 20.34 3.49 -9.09
CA ILE A 274 19.22 2.66 -8.61
C ILE A 274 18.40 2.12 -9.78
N LEU A 275 18.01 2.97 -10.71
CA LEU A 275 17.28 2.54 -11.92
C LEU A 275 18.12 1.55 -12.75
N GLY A 276 19.39 1.83 -12.95
CA GLY A 276 20.34 0.97 -13.67
C GLY A 276 20.51 -0.39 -13.02
N LEU A 277 20.65 -0.46 -11.69
CA LEU A 277 20.71 -1.70 -10.93
C LEU A 277 19.49 -2.57 -11.19
N LEU A 278 18.30 -1.99 -11.07
CA LEU A 278 17.03 -2.73 -11.20
C LEU A 278 16.82 -3.22 -12.64
N ILE A 279 17.11 -2.41 -13.63
CA ILE A 279 17.00 -2.83 -15.05
C ILE A 279 17.97 -3.95 -15.38
N ARG A 280 19.27 -3.81 -15.01
CA ARG A 280 20.28 -4.86 -15.25
C ARG A 280 19.96 -6.18 -14.56
N SER A 281 19.25 -6.10 -13.43
CA SER A 281 18.89 -7.28 -12.66
C SER A 281 17.55 -7.91 -13.09
N SER A 282 16.81 -7.30 -14.02
CA SER A 282 15.44 -7.69 -14.40
C SER A 282 15.33 -8.00 -15.91
N PRO A 283 15.91 -9.11 -16.39
CA PRO A 283 16.02 -9.40 -17.84
C PRO A 283 14.66 -9.63 -18.52
N ASN A 284 13.61 -9.97 -17.75
CA ASN A 284 12.28 -10.28 -18.28
C ASN A 284 11.25 -9.16 -18.02
N LEU A 285 11.73 -7.92 -17.83
CA LEU A 285 10.87 -6.78 -17.55
C LEU A 285 10.01 -6.44 -18.77
N GLU A 286 8.68 -6.47 -18.58
CA GLU A 286 7.70 -6.18 -19.64
C GLU A 286 7.12 -4.77 -19.54
N LYS A 287 7.01 -4.24 -18.32
CA LYS A 287 6.43 -2.91 -18.06
C LYS A 287 7.28 -2.15 -17.06
N LEU A 288 7.56 -0.89 -17.39
CA LEU A 288 8.31 0.03 -16.54
C LEU A 288 7.48 1.30 -16.33
N LYS A 289 7.27 1.67 -15.07
CA LYS A 289 6.66 2.93 -14.67
C LYS A 289 7.67 3.72 -13.84
N ILE A 290 7.86 4.99 -14.16
CA ILE A 290 8.76 5.91 -13.47
C ILE A 290 7.98 7.15 -13.09
N GLY A 291 7.84 7.41 -11.79
CA GLY A 291 7.35 8.66 -11.25
C GLY A 291 8.53 9.55 -10.87
N ILE A 292 8.71 10.67 -11.58
CA ILE A 292 9.80 11.60 -11.32
C ILE A 292 9.40 12.49 -10.15
N LYS A 293 10.34 12.77 -9.25
CA LYS A 293 10.13 13.65 -8.11
C LYS A 293 9.91 15.08 -8.59
N GLU A 294 8.81 15.67 -8.16
CA GLU A 294 8.54 17.08 -8.33
C GLU A 294 9.40 17.87 -7.33
N ASP A 295 10.56 18.32 -7.80
CA ASP A 295 11.39 19.21 -7.00
C ASP A 295 10.80 20.62 -7.10
N SER A 296 9.92 20.96 -6.17
CA SER A 296 9.60 22.36 -5.92
C SER A 296 10.91 23.09 -5.61
N LEU A 297 11.21 24.12 -6.39
CA LEU A 297 12.43 24.95 -6.28
C LEU A 297 12.51 25.74 -4.94
N ASN A 298 11.77 25.35 -3.93
CA ASN A 298 11.87 25.89 -2.59
C ASN A 298 13.18 25.45 -1.94
N LEU A 299 14.22 26.21 -2.24
CA LEU A 299 15.61 26.10 -1.76
C LEU A 299 15.78 26.08 -0.23
N GLU A 300 14.70 26.21 0.55
CA GLU A 300 14.82 26.34 2.02
C GLU A 300 14.85 25.01 2.78
N TYR A 301 14.40 23.89 2.20
CA TYR A 301 14.40 22.58 2.90
C TYR A 301 15.61 21.69 2.58
N SER A 302 16.53 22.10 1.71
CA SER A 302 17.63 21.27 1.18
C SER A 302 19.01 21.63 1.72
N LEU A 303 19.14 22.10 2.97
CA LEU A 303 20.48 22.37 3.54
C LEU A 303 21.31 21.09 3.80
N TYR A 304 20.66 19.92 3.87
CA TYR A 304 21.32 18.61 4.04
C TYR A 304 21.67 17.90 2.72
N ASP A 305 20.98 18.23 1.61
CA ASP A 305 21.12 17.52 0.31
C ASP A 305 22.10 18.20 -0.68
N LYS A 306 22.69 19.33 -0.34
CA LYS A 306 23.55 20.11 -1.28
C LYS A 306 24.80 19.39 -1.76
N ALA A 307 25.25 18.34 -1.07
CA ALA A 307 26.48 17.62 -1.41
C ALA A 307 26.29 16.52 -2.48
N GLU A 308 25.03 16.18 -2.84
CA GLU A 308 24.71 15.04 -3.71
C GLU A 308 24.05 15.43 -5.05
N ILE A 309 24.10 16.71 -5.44
CA ILE A 309 23.48 17.17 -6.70
C ILE A 309 24.42 16.86 -7.88
N CYS A 310 23.89 16.11 -8.85
CA CYS A 310 24.55 15.82 -10.12
C CYS A 310 24.00 16.74 -11.22
N TYR A 311 24.84 17.64 -11.72
CA TYR A 311 24.45 18.58 -12.80
C TYR A 311 24.43 17.95 -14.19
N SER A 312 25.10 16.82 -14.39
CA SER A 312 25.06 16.05 -15.64
C SER A 312 25.15 14.57 -15.34
N LEU A 313 24.28 13.77 -15.94
CA LEU A 313 24.29 12.31 -15.82
C LEU A 313 25.37 11.70 -16.70
N ASP A 314 26.16 10.80 -16.13
CA ASP A 314 27.08 9.96 -16.90
C ASP A 314 26.29 8.75 -17.47
N VAL A 315 25.58 9.01 -18.56
CA VAL A 315 24.72 8.01 -19.23
C VAL A 315 25.56 6.94 -19.92
N ASP A 316 26.83 7.24 -20.22
CA ASP A 316 27.73 6.32 -20.92
C ASP A 316 28.02 5.06 -20.11
N ASN A 317 27.98 5.14 -18.78
CA ASN A 317 28.10 4.00 -17.87
C ASN A 317 26.88 3.02 -17.93
N TYR A 318 25.83 3.35 -18.69
CA TYR A 318 24.60 2.57 -18.80
C TYR A 318 24.31 2.09 -20.23
N LEU A 319 25.31 2.16 -21.12
CA LEU A 319 25.17 1.71 -22.51
C LEU A 319 25.00 0.19 -22.63
N ASP A 320 25.39 -0.57 -21.61
CA ASP A 320 25.24 -2.02 -21.49
C ASP A 320 23.82 -2.48 -21.13
N ILE A 321 22.93 -1.55 -20.75
CA ILE A 321 21.54 -1.86 -20.41
C ILE A 321 20.79 -2.26 -21.69
N TRP A 322 20.01 -3.35 -21.62
CA TRP A 322 19.08 -3.77 -22.65
C TRP A 322 17.75 -4.16 -22.01
N LEU A 323 16.66 -3.66 -22.62
CA LEU A 323 15.27 -3.89 -22.19
C LEU A 323 14.55 -4.67 -23.31
N GLU A 324 15.06 -5.88 -23.59
CA GLU A 324 14.62 -6.69 -24.75
C GLU A 324 13.12 -7.04 -24.69
N ASN A 325 12.54 -7.17 -23.50
CA ASN A 325 11.15 -7.57 -23.29
C ASN A 325 10.22 -6.41 -22.95
N LEU A 326 10.74 -5.18 -22.80
CA LEU A 326 9.94 -4.04 -22.41
C LEU A 326 8.95 -3.66 -23.54
N ASN A 327 7.66 -3.75 -23.25
CA ASN A 327 6.60 -3.44 -24.20
C ASN A 327 5.76 -2.21 -23.79
N GLU A 328 5.79 -1.79 -22.52
CA GLU A 328 5.08 -0.62 -22.02
C GLU A 328 5.99 0.23 -21.11
N LEU A 329 6.08 1.53 -21.41
CA LEU A 329 6.77 2.54 -20.60
C LEU A 329 5.78 3.60 -20.20
N GLU A 330 5.75 3.94 -18.89
CA GLU A 330 4.95 5.01 -18.36
C GLU A 330 5.85 5.93 -17.52
N ILE A 331 5.79 7.23 -17.80
CA ILE A 331 6.57 8.27 -17.10
C ILE A 331 5.58 9.29 -16.56
N ILE A 332 5.66 9.55 -15.27
CA ILE A 332 4.80 10.49 -14.55
C ILE A 332 5.66 11.64 -14.02
N ASN A 333 5.09 12.84 -14.00
CA ASN A 333 5.73 14.09 -13.59
C ASN A 333 7.01 14.39 -14.40
N MET A 334 6.94 14.15 -15.71
CA MET A 334 8.03 14.47 -16.61
C MET A 334 8.32 15.96 -16.59
N THR A 335 9.57 16.34 -16.38
CA THR A 335 10.02 17.71 -16.48
C THR A 335 10.88 17.92 -17.73
N ASN A 336 11.10 19.19 -18.12
CA ASN A 336 11.97 19.52 -19.26
C ASN A 336 13.45 19.62 -18.86
N ARG A 337 13.88 18.96 -17.77
CA ARG A 337 15.27 18.94 -17.34
C ARG A 337 16.09 18.02 -18.21
N ASP A 338 17.34 18.40 -18.50
CA ASP A 338 18.24 17.62 -19.35
C ASP A 338 18.44 16.21 -18.81
N ASN A 339 18.63 16.05 -17.50
CA ASN A 339 18.82 14.75 -16.85
C ASN A 339 17.63 13.80 -17.04
N ASP A 340 16.40 14.30 -16.89
CA ASP A 340 15.18 13.52 -17.07
C ASP A 340 15.04 13.08 -18.54
N MET A 341 15.30 14.01 -19.47
CA MET A 341 15.27 13.74 -20.91
C MET A 341 16.32 12.73 -21.33
N ASP A 342 17.51 12.76 -20.76
CA ASP A 342 18.58 11.83 -21.10
C ASP A 342 18.28 10.41 -20.62
N VAL A 343 17.68 10.24 -19.43
CA VAL A 343 17.20 8.95 -18.96
C VAL A 343 16.11 8.40 -19.87
N VAL A 344 15.16 9.23 -20.30
CA VAL A 344 14.09 8.81 -21.22
C VAL A 344 14.68 8.37 -22.56
N LYS A 345 15.61 9.14 -23.14
CA LYS A 345 16.30 8.78 -24.40
C LYS A 345 17.06 7.46 -24.25
N LEU A 346 17.75 7.25 -23.11
CA LEU A 346 18.45 6.00 -22.82
C LEU A 346 17.48 4.81 -22.84
N ILE A 347 16.37 4.90 -22.10
CA ILE A 347 15.38 3.81 -22.03
C ILE A 347 14.77 3.53 -23.40
N LEU A 348 14.34 4.57 -24.13
CA LEU A 348 13.78 4.41 -25.49
C LEU A 348 14.76 3.79 -26.45
N GLY A 349 16.04 4.21 -26.43
CA GLY A 349 17.10 3.67 -27.29
C GLY A 349 17.46 2.21 -26.99
N LYS A 350 17.13 1.71 -25.78
CA LYS A 350 17.46 0.36 -25.31
C LYS A 350 16.26 -0.60 -25.29
N SER A 351 15.09 -0.18 -25.78
CA SER A 351 13.83 -0.93 -25.71
C SER A 351 13.29 -1.27 -27.11
N PRO A 352 13.87 -2.24 -27.84
CA PRO A 352 13.50 -2.51 -29.22
C PRO A 352 12.07 -3.06 -29.39
N MET A 353 11.49 -3.65 -28.36
CA MET A 353 10.14 -4.25 -28.38
C MET A 353 9.06 -3.31 -27.82
N LEU A 354 9.39 -2.05 -27.57
CA LEU A 354 8.48 -1.09 -26.98
C LEU A 354 7.29 -0.78 -27.90
N LYS A 355 6.07 -0.99 -27.39
CA LYS A 355 4.82 -0.83 -28.14
C LYS A 355 4.00 0.37 -27.68
N LYS A 356 4.13 0.72 -26.40
CA LYS A 356 3.31 1.74 -25.76
C LYS A 356 4.14 2.62 -24.85
N VAL A 357 4.04 3.92 -25.06
CA VAL A 357 4.66 4.93 -24.22
C VAL A 357 3.58 5.90 -23.76
N LYS A 358 3.55 6.17 -22.44
CA LYS A 358 2.73 7.20 -21.83
C LYS A 358 3.64 8.15 -21.10
N VAL A 359 3.49 9.43 -21.34
CA VAL A 359 4.22 10.47 -20.65
C VAL A 359 3.22 11.47 -20.11
N TYR A 360 3.28 11.73 -18.81
CA TYR A 360 2.47 12.73 -18.12
C TYR A 360 3.42 13.81 -17.62
N GLU A 361 3.20 15.04 -18.08
CA GLU A 361 3.95 16.20 -17.63
C GLU A 361 3.59 16.54 -16.18
N ALA A 362 4.54 17.12 -15.45
CA ALA A 362 4.27 17.70 -14.14
C ALA A 362 3.26 18.84 -14.31
N THR A 363 2.14 18.77 -13.59
CA THR A 363 1.18 19.85 -13.54
C THR A 363 1.85 21.02 -12.82
N LYS A 364 2.05 22.13 -13.51
CA LYS A 364 2.34 23.39 -12.82
C LYS A 364 1.08 23.74 -12.04
N ASP A 365 1.12 23.58 -10.72
CA ASP A 365 0.14 24.22 -9.88
C ASP A 365 0.21 25.73 -10.20
N GLU A 366 -0.81 26.23 -10.90
CA GLU A 366 -1.01 27.66 -11.01
C GLU A 366 -1.27 28.16 -9.59
N GLU A 367 -0.26 28.82 -9.02
CA GLU A 367 -0.40 29.57 -7.78
C GLU A 367 -1.61 30.50 -7.91
N LEU A 368 -2.70 30.18 -7.21
CA LEU A 368 -3.85 31.05 -6.93
C LEU A 368 -3.67 31.72 -5.57
#